data_d885d5aa302b702916d2bd5b8c1caf90
#
_entry.id   d885d5aa302b702916d2bd5b8c1caf90
#
_cell.length_a   1.000
_cell.length_b   1.000
_cell.length_c   1.000
_cell.angle_alpha   90.00
_cell.angle_beta   90.00
_cell.angle_gamma   90.00
#
_symmetry.space_group_name_H-M   'P 1'
#
loop_
_entity.id
_entity.type
_entity.pdbx_description
1 polymer ?
#
loop_
_entity_poly.entity_id
_entity_poly.type
_entity_poly.pdbx_seq_one_letter_code
_entity_poly.pdbx_strand_id
1 'polypeptide(L)'
;MRTIIWFIYFWGYLLFSWPMLHKGLAAQKRGDNAVGDALAAKYVPHWAGRLLAMAGVTVTVTGRENIPAGRPCVFVTNHRSYYDIPLMLTQLDAPHALVSKIEVSRIPLVRGWMRLLHCVFVDRGDARQSIQCLSQATENVRAGYSVTIFPEGTRYKGAEGGLGEFKGGAFRIATRAGAPLVPVVIHGSRAIMEDNGGWMKPAHVRIEILPPIETEGLDRQALKALPGRTEALIREKLAEG
;
A
#
# COMPACT_ATOMS: atom_id res chain seq x y z
N MET A 1 27.64 -1.77 -3.65
CA MET A 1 27.38 -1.13 -4.95
C MET A 1 25.89 -1.12 -5.32
N ARG A 2 25.14 -2.24 -5.20
CA ARG A 2 23.70 -2.31 -5.54
C ARG A 2 22.86 -1.21 -4.89
N THR A 3 22.98 -1.00 -3.58
CA THR A 3 22.23 0.03 -2.83
C THR A 3 22.46 1.44 -3.37
N ILE A 4 23.71 1.79 -3.69
CA ILE A 4 24.06 3.12 -4.23
C ILE A 4 23.42 3.32 -5.61
N ILE A 5 23.55 2.34 -6.51
CA ILE A 5 22.96 2.37 -7.85
C ILE A 5 21.45 2.48 -7.76
N TRP A 6 20.85 1.77 -6.81
CA TRP A 6 19.41 1.82 -6.55
C TRP A 6 18.95 3.24 -6.17
N PHE A 7 19.66 3.93 -5.26
CA PHE A 7 19.30 5.30 -4.88
C PHE A 7 19.54 6.29 -6.02
N ILE A 8 20.58 6.11 -6.84
CA ILE A 8 20.80 6.93 -8.05
C ILE A 8 19.62 6.76 -9.00
N TYR A 9 19.19 5.51 -9.25
CA TYR A 9 18.02 5.25 -10.09
C TYR A 9 16.73 5.81 -9.49
N PHE A 10 16.51 5.62 -8.18
CA PHE A 10 15.33 6.12 -7.47
C PHE A 10 15.11 7.61 -7.75
N TRP A 11 16.13 8.42 -7.48
CA TRP A 11 16.03 9.87 -7.67
C TRP A 11 16.10 10.29 -9.13
N GLY A 12 16.94 9.66 -9.91
CA GLY A 12 17.09 9.91 -11.36
C GLY A 12 15.79 9.69 -12.11
N TYR A 13 15.06 8.59 -11.82
CA TYR A 13 13.77 8.35 -12.43
C TYR A 13 12.72 9.38 -12.03
N LEU A 14 12.66 9.75 -10.76
CA LEU A 14 11.72 10.77 -10.28
C LEU A 14 11.98 12.12 -10.95
N LEU A 15 13.24 12.50 -11.12
CA LEU A 15 13.63 13.73 -11.85
C LEU A 15 13.28 13.61 -13.34
N PHE A 16 13.60 12.49 -13.99
CA PHE A 16 13.28 12.26 -15.40
C PHE A 16 11.76 12.29 -15.65
N SER A 17 10.97 11.71 -14.76
CA SER A 17 9.51 11.68 -14.89
C SER A 17 8.79 12.96 -14.41
N TRP A 18 9.53 13.95 -13.92
CA TRP A 18 8.98 15.21 -13.42
C TRP A 18 8.07 15.97 -14.41
N PRO A 19 8.36 16.06 -15.73
CA PRO A 19 7.46 16.73 -16.66
C PRO A 19 6.09 16.03 -16.73
N MET A 20 6.07 14.70 -16.67
CA MET A 20 4.83 13.92 -16.68
C MET A 20 4.06 14.07 -15.36
N LEU A 21 4.77 14.09 -14.24
CA LEU A 21 4.19 14.40 -12.94
C LEU A 21 3.53 15.80 -12.95
N HIS A 22 4.23 16.81 -13.46
CA HIS A 22 3.70 18.17 -13.54
C HIS A 22 2.45 18.24 -14.44
N LYS A 23 2.47 17.55 -15.59
CA LYS A 23 1.31 17.43 -16.49
C LYS A 23 0.10 16.81 -15.77
N GLY A 24 0.30 15.70 -15.05
CA GLY A 24 -0.76 15.03 -14.28
C GLY A 24 -1.33 15.91 -13.18
N LEU A 25 -0.48 16.54 -12.36
CA LEU A 25 -0.92 17.46 -11.30
C LEU A 25 -1.67 18.69 -11.84
N ALA A 26 -1.22 19.22 -12.98
CA ALA A 26 -1.92 20.33 -13.63
C ALA A 26 -3.30 19.91 -14.17
N ALA A 27 -3.44 18.71 -14.70
CA ALA A 27 -4.73 18.16 -15.12
C ALA A 27 -5.67 17.93 -13.93
N GLN A 28 -5.17 17.28 -12.88
CA GLN A 28 -5.94 17.04 -11.64
C GLN A 28 -6.41 18.35 -11.00
N LYS A 29 -5.59 19.40 -11.01
CA LYS A 29 -5.97 20.74 -10.52
C LYS A 29 -7.12 21.37 -11.33
N ARG A 30 -7.30 20.98 -12.60
CA ARG A 30 -8.43 21.40 -13.47
C ARG A 30 -9.64 20.49 -13.36
N GLY A 31 -9.62 19.48 -12.47
CA GLY A 31 -10.68 18.50 -12.31
C GLY A 31 -10.59 17.28 -13.25
N ASP A 32 -9.56 17.20 -14.10
CA ASP A 32 -9.33 16.09 -15.00
C ASP A 32 -8.43 15.03 -14.33
N ASN A 33 -9.04 14.17 -13.52
CA ASN A 33 -8.33 13.09 -12.84
C ASN A 33 -7.85 12.01 -13.83
N ALA A 34 -8.56 11.78 -14.93
CA ALA A 34 -8.24 10.68 -15.86
C ALA A 34 -6.83 10.77 -16.43
N VAL A 35 -6.34 11.98 -16.73
CA VAL A 35 -4.96 12.19 -17.18
C VAL A 35 -3.97 11.86 -16.07
N GLY A 36 -4.23 12.27 -14.83
CA GLY A 36 -3.41 11.96 -13.67
C GLY A 36 -3.33 10.47 -13.41
N ASP A 37 -4.48 9.80 -13.42
CA ASP A 37 -4.64 8.36 -13.19
C ASP A 37 -3.90 7.54 -14.26
N ALA A 38 -4.05 7.90 -15.53
CA ALA A 38 -3.34 7.24 -16.63
C ALA A 38 -1.81 7.38 -16.51
N LEU A 39 -1.32 8.56 -16.10
CA LEU A 39 0.11 8.78 -15.86
C LEU A 39 0.59 7.99 -14.65
N ALA A 40 -0.14 8.00 -13.54
CA ALA A 40 0.19 7.22 -12.35
C ALA A 40 0.22 5.72 -12.66
N ALA A 41 -0.79 5.19 -13.36
CA ALA A 41 -0.88 3.80 -13.78
C ALA A 41 0.30 3.35 -14.66
N LYS A 42 0.83 4.25 -15.48
CA LYS A 42 1.98 3.97 -16.36
C LYS A 42 3.32 4.06 -15.62
N TYR A 43 3.55 5.15 -14.90
CA TYR A 43 4.89 5.49 -14.39
C TYR A 43 5.20 4.85 -13.05
N VAL A 44 4.20 4.73 -12.14
CA VAL A 44 4.46 4.26 -10.78
C VAL A 44 4.76 2.77 -10.71
N PRO A 45 3.98 1.84 -11.33
CA PRO A 45 4.32 0.43 -11.33
C PRO A 45 5.63 0.13 -12.08
N HIS A 46 5.89 0.84 -13.17
CA HIS A 46 7.16 0.71 -13.90
C HIS A 46 8.35 1.07 -13.01
N TRP A 47 8.31 2.22 -12.35
CA TRP A 47 9.35 2.65 -11.42
C TRP A 47 9.53 1.66 -10.26
N ALA A 48 8.44 1.29 -9.59
CA ALA A 48 8.46 0.36 -8.47
C ALA A 48 9.00 -1.02 -8.88
N GLY A 49 8.59 -1.55 -10.04
CA GLY A 49 9.07 -2.82 -10.57
C GLY A 49 10.57 -2.81 -10.88
N ARG A 50 11.08 -1.70 -11.45
CA ARG A 50 12.54 -1.53 -11.67
C ARG A 50 13.31 -1.46 -10.37
N LEU A 51 12.76 -0.81 -9.33
CA LEU A 51 13.37 -0.77 -8.00
C LEU A 51 13.48 -2.17 -7.37
N LEU A 52 12.43 -3.00 -7.49
CA LEU A 52 12.45 -4.40 -7.04
C LEU A 52 13.47 -5.22 -7.83
N ALA A 53 13.49 -5.12 -9.15
CA ALA A 53 14.43 -5.83 -10.01
C ALA A 53 15.89 -5.45 -9.70
N MET A 54 16.20 -4.16 -9.50
CA MET A 54 17.54 -3.69 -9.14
C MET A 54 17.96 -4.14 -7.74
N ALA A 55 17.01 -4.26 -6.81
CA ALA A 55 17.28 -4.87 -5.50
C ALA A 55 17.52 -6.39 -5.60
N GLY A 56 17.18 -7.02 -6.74
CA GLY A 56 17.30 -8.47 -6.95
C GLY A 56 16.15 -9.25 -6.31
N VAL A 57 14.97 -8.62 -6.19
CA VAL A 57 13.79 -9.24 -5.59
C VAL A 57 13.09 -10.11 -6.62
N THR A 58 12.81 -11.35 -6.22
CA THR A 58 11.87 -12.25 -6.92
C THR A 58 10.60 -12.34 -6.11
N VAL A 59 9.45 -12.39 -6.79
CA VAL A 59 8.15 -12.39 -6.11
C VAL A 59 7.31 -13.56 -6.60
N THR A 60 6.74 -14.31 -5.65
CA THR A 60 5.68 -15.28 -5.92
C THR A 60 4.37 -14.72 -5.35
N VAL A 61 3.31 -14.73 -6.16
CA VAL A 61 1.99 -14.24 -5.74
C VAL A 61 0.97 -15.34 -5.93
N THR A 62 0.18 -15.60 -4.90
CA THR A 62 -0.97 -16.52 -4.92
C THR A 62 -2.25 -15.79 -4.56
N GLY A 63 -3.39 -16.31 -4.99
CA GLY A 63 -4.69 -15.76 -4.65
C GLY A 63 -5.08 -14.49 -5.43
N ARG A 64 -4.51 -14.21 -6.61
CA ARG A 64 -4.89 -13.05 -7.43
C ARG A 64 -6.37 -13.06 -7.79
N GLU A 65 -6.95 -14.24 -7.95
CA GLU A 65 -8.38 -14.47 -8.21
C GLU A 65 -9.29 -13.95 -7.09
N ASN A 66 -8.75 -13.71 -5.90
CA ASN A 66 -9.46 -13.14 -4.76
C ASN A 66 -9.63 -11.63 -4.84
N ILE A 67 -8.96 -10.96 -5.77
CA ILE A 67 -9.14 -9.51 -5.97
C ILE A 67 -10.49 -9.28 -6.66
N PRO A 68 -11.41 -8.51 -6.04
CA PRO A 68 -12.73 -8.27 -6.61
C PRO A 68 -12.64 -7.58 -7.98
N ALA A 69 -13.13 -8.25 -9.02
CA ALA A 69 -13.11 -7.68 -10.36
C ALA A 69 -14.13 -6.52 -10.49
N GLY A 70 -13.73 -5.42 -11.13
CA GLY A 70 -14.61 -4.32 -11.51
C GLY A 70 -15.14 -3.45 -10.37
N ARG A 71 -14.71 -3.65 -9.14
CA ARG A 71 -15.08 -2.80 -7.99
C ARG A 71 -13.89 -2.51 -7.09
N PRO A 72 -13.82 -1.31 -6.48
CA PRO A 72 -12.74 -0.96 -5.57
C PRO A 72 -12.82 -1.79 -4.30
N CYS A 73 -11.65 -2.02 -3.69
CA CYS A 73 -11.53 -2.74 -2.43
C CYS A 73 -10.50 -2.08 -1.50
N VAL A 74 -10.49 -2.50 -0.24
CA VAL A 74 -9.50 -2.07 0.74
C VAL A 74 -8.56 -3.24 1.02
N PHE A 75 -7.32 -3.13 0.57
CA PHE A 75 -6.26 -4.08 0.89
C PHE A 75 -5.73 -3.81 2.30
N VAL A 76 -5.72 -4.84 3.13
CA VAL A 76 -5.18 -4.79 4.49
C VAL A 76 -4.02 -5.77 4.58
N THR A 77 -2.83 -5.27 4.91
CA THR A 77 -1.60 -6.08 4.86
C THR A 77 -0.69 -5.81 6.07
N ASN A 78 0.10 -6.80 6.45
CA ASN A 78 1.18 -6.64 7.41
C ASN A 78 2.27 -5.69 6.88
N HIS A 79 3.00 -5.03 7.78
CA HIS A 79 4.03 -4.06 7.41
C HIS A 79 5.34 -4.34 8.12
N ARG A 80 6.38 -4.74 7.35
CA ARG A 80 7.66 -5.12 7.89
C ARG A 80 8.84 -4.39 7.25
N SER A 81 8.68 -3.94 5.99
CA SER A 81 9.75 -3.37 5.19
C SER A 81 9.32 -2.11 4.45
N TYR A 82 10.27 -1.27 4.09
CA TYR A 82 10.03 -0.21 3.09
C TYR A 82 9.65 -0.80 1.73
N TYR A 83 10.08 -2.04 1.46
CA TYR A 83 9.78 -2.73 0.20
C TYR A 83 8.34 -3.24 0.10
N ASP A 84 7.57 -3.27 1.19
CA ASP A 84 6.14 -3.60 1.12
C ASP A 84 5.39 -2.62 0.20
N ILE A 85 5.82 -1.35 0.14
CA ILE A 85 5.20 -0.34 -0.72
C ILE A 85 5.38 -0.68 -2.21
N PRO A 86 6.61 -0.82 -2.77
CA PRO A 86 6.76 -1.17 -4.18
C PRO A 86 6.23 -2.57 -4.51
N LEU A 87 6.22 -3.51 -3.57
CA LEU A 87 5.58 -4.81 -3.74
C LEU A 87 4.07 -4.65 -3.97
N MET A 88 3.36 -3.93 -3.11
CA MET A 88 1.93 -3.69 -3.27
C MET A 88 1.65 -2.95 -4.58
N LEU A 89 2.41 -1.91 -4.91
CA LEU A 89 2.23 -1.10 -6.13
C LEU A 89 2.47 -1.87 -7.43
N THR A 90 3.10 -3.04 -7.39
CA THR A 90 3.44 -3.82 -8.59
C THR A 90 2.73 -5.15 -8.68
N GLN A 91 2.29 -5.71 -7.55
CA GLN A 91 1.74 -7.08 -7.51
C GLN A 91 0.22 -7.13 -7.44
N LEU A 92 -0.44 -5.99 -7.27
CA LEU A 92 -1.90 -5.86 -7.39
C LEU A 92 -2.27 -5.31 -8.77
N ASP A 93 -3.39 -5.73 -9.32
CA ASP A 93 -3.73 -5.56 -10.74
C ASP A 93 -4.03 -4.11 -11.17
N ALA A 94 -4.19 -3.18 -10.24
CA ALA A 94 -4.47 -1.78 -10.55
C ALA A 94 -3.70 -0.84 -9.61
N PRO A 95 -3.35 0.37 -10.07
CA PRO A 95 -2.87 1.41 -9.19
C PRO A 95 -3.88 1.65 -8.08
N HIS A 96 -3.43 1.67 -6.85
CA HIS A 96 -4.26 1.89 -5.69
C HIS A 96 -3.63 2.93 -4.77
N ALA A 97 -4.49 3.66 -4.06
CA ALA A 97 -4.06 4.63 -3.08
C ALA A 97 -3.41 3.93 -1.88
N LEU A 98 -2.54 4.65 -1.20
CA LEU A 98 -1.91 4.21 0.04
C LEU A 98 -2.29 5.15 1.18
N VAL A 99 -2.56 4.59 2.36
CA VAL A 99 -2.60 5.36 3.60
C VAL A 99 -1.18 5.44 4.13
N SER A 100 -0.56 6.60 4.03
CA SER A 100 0.85 6.82 4.31
C SER A 100 1.07 7.77 5.49
N LYS A 101 2.27 7.73 6.07
CA LYS A 101 2.67 8.63 7.16
C LYS A 101 2.89 10.05 6.64
N ILE A 102 2.50 11.07 7.41
CA ILE A 102 2.56 12.48 7.01
C ILE A 102 3.97 12.94 6.62
N GLU A 103 5.02 12.36 7.21
CA GLU A 103 6.41 12.73 6.89
C GLU A 103 6.80 12.41 5.45
N VAL A 104 6.17 11.42 4.82
CA VAL A 104 6.39 11.10 3.40
C VAL A 104 5.91 12.24 2.49
N SER A 105 4.92 13.01 2.93
CA SER A 105 4.45 14.20 2.19
C SER A 105 5.50 15.31 2.09
N ARG A 106 6.56 15.24 2.90
CA ARG A 106 7.66 16.20 2.87
C ARG A 106 8.71 15.90 1.79
N ILE A 107 8.65 14.69 1.18
CA ILE A 107 9.58 14.28 0.12
C ILE A 107 9.05 14.80 -1.21
N PRO A 108 9.71 15.80 -1.85
CA PRO A 108 9.31 16.29 -3.16
C PRO A 108 9.26 15.15 -4.19
N LEU A 109 8.55 15.32 -5.29
CA LEU A 109 8.34 14.34 -6.35
C LEU A 109 7.59 13.08 -5.88
N VAL A 110 8.04 12.39 -4.82
CA VAL A 110 7.31 11.25 -4.22
C VAL A 110 5.90 11.68 -3.83
N ARG A 111 5.76 12.78 -3.06
CA ARG A 111 4.47 13.36 -2.71
C ARG A 111 3.59 13.63 -3.93
N GLY A 112 4.19 14.11 -5.02
CA GLY A 112 3.46 14.41 -6.25
C GLY A 112 2.85 13.17 -6.88
N TRP A 113 3.64 12.10 -7.05
CA TRP A 113 3.15 10.82 -7.58
C TRP A 113 2.12 10.18 -6.65
N MET A 114 2.33 10.26 -5.33
CA MET A 114 1.34 9.78 -4.35
C MET A 114 0.01 10.53 -4.42
N ARG A 115 0.02 11.84 -4.74
CA ARG A 115 -1.22 12.60 -4.98
C ARG A 115 -1.95 12.11 -6.22
N LEU A 116 -1.24 11.82 -7.31
CA LEU A 116 -1.84 11.23 -8.52
C LEU A 116 -2.40 9.83 -8.28
N LEU A 117 -1.87 9.09 -7.31
CA LEU A 117 -2.41 7.81 -6.83
C LEU A 117 -3.55 7.97 -5.80
N HIS A 118 -4.00 9.20 -5.52
CA HIS A 118 -5.01 9.49 -4.49
C HIS A 118 -4.63 9.04 -3.07
N CYS A 119 -3.32 8.93 -2.78
CA CYS A 119 -2.84 8.58 -1.45
C CYS A 119 -3.20 9.64 -0.41
N VAL A 120 -3.47 9.19 0.81
CA VAL A 120 -3.72 10.06 1.97
C VAL A 120 -2.55 10.02 2.95
N PHE A 121 -2.29 11.14 3.62
CA PHE A 121 -1.16 11.29 4.54
C PHE A 121 -1.67 11.52 5.96
N VAL A 122 -1.42 10.54 6.83
CA VAL A 122 -1.92 10.52 8.21
C VAL A 122 -0.87 11.05 9.18
N ASP A 123 -1.22 12.08 9.92
CA ASP A 123 -0.50 12.49 11.12
C ASP A 123 -1.03 11.71 12.33
N ARG A 124 -0.20 10.81 12.85
CA ARG A 124 -0.58 9.96 13.99
C ARG A 124 -0.53 10.68 15.33
N GLY A 125 0.08 11.86 15.37
CA GLY A 125 0.08 12.74 16.53
C GLY A 125 -1.19 13.59 16.63
N ASP A 126 -1.97 13.70 15.54
CA ASP A 126 -3.22 14.46 15.47
C ASP A 126 -4.41 13.55 15.17
N ALA A 127 -5.20 13.26 16.20
CA ALA A 127 -6.38 12.40 16.08
C ALA A 127 -7.43 12.98 15.14
N ARG A 128 -7.60 14.32 15.10
CA ARG A 128 -8.58 14.98 14.22
C ARG A 128 -8.16 14.86 12.75
N GLN A 129 -6.89 15.13 12.48
CA GLN A 129 -6.32 14.98 11.13
C GLN A 129 -6.37 13.52 10.68
N SER A 130 -6.06 12.57 11.56
CA SER A 130 -6.17 11.13 11.27
C SER A 130 -7.60 10.73 10.85
N ILE A 131 -8.63 11.23 11.54
CA ILE A 131 -10.04 10.98 11.19
C ILE A 131 -10.37 11.57 9.81
N GLN A 132 -9.92 12.78 9.52
CA GLN A 132 -10.13 13.42 8.21
C GLN A 132 -9.48 12.62 7.07
N CYS A 133 -8.26 12.13 7.29
CA CYS A 133 -7.56 11.29 6.31
C CYS A 133 -8.27 9.95 6.05
N LEU A 134 -8.76 9.29 7.09
CA LEU A 134 -9.54 8.06 6.93
C LEU A 134 -10.86 8.33 6.21
N SER A 135 -11.49 9.48 6.46
CA SER A 135 -12.68 9.91 5.72
C SER A 135 -12.36 10.14 4.25
N GLN A 136 -11.25 10.84 3.94
CA GLN A 136 -10.82 11.04 2.55
C GLN A 136 -10.51 9.71 1.84
N ALA A 137 -9.85 8.77 2.53
CA ALA A 137 -9.62 7.43 1.97
C ALA A 137 -10.94 6.69 1.69
N THR A 138 -11.95 6.87 2.54
CA THR A 138 -13.30 6.32 2.31
C THR A 138 -13.93 6.91 1.06
N GLU A 139 -13.85 8.23 0.86
CA GLU A 139 -14.36 8.89 -0.35
C GLU A 139 -13.60 8.44 -1.60
N ASN A 140 -12.30 8.22 -1.52
CA ASN A 140 -11.52 7.66 -2.62
C ASN A 140 -12.04 6.27 -3.03
N VAL A 141 -12.35 5.40 -2.05
CA VAL A 141 -12.95 4.08 -2.34
C VAL A 141 -14.31 4.24 -3.01
N ARG A 142 -15.17 5.12 -2.53
CA ARG A 142 -16.48 5.42 -3.14
C ARG A 142 -16.36 5.97 -4.56
N ALA A 143 -15.26 6.69 -4.84
CA ALA A 143 -14.96 7.23 -6.17
C ALA A 143 -14.35 6.18 -7.14
N GLY A 144 -14.16 4.93 -6.69
CA GLY A 144 -13.67 3.84 -7.54
C GLY A 144 -12.18 3.50 -7.37
N TYR A 145 -11.48 4.14 -6.42
CA TYR A 145 -10.04 3.86 -6.18
C TYR A 145 -9.87 2.85 -5.05
N SER A 146 -9.20 1.74 -5.31
CA SER A 146 -8.79 0.83 -4.23
C SER A 146 -7.78 1.50 -3.31
N VAL A 147 -7.75 1.08 -2.04
CA VAL A 147 -6.86 1.66 -1.02
C VAL A 147 -6.11 0.55 -0.30
N THR A 148 -4.79 0.67 -0.20
CA THR A 148 -3.97 -0.19 0.67
C THR A 148 -3.71 0.50 2.00
N ILE A 149 -3.89 -0.24 3.08
CA ILE A 149 -3.59 0.20 4.43
C ILE A 149 -2.79 -0.85 5.21
N PHE A 150 -1.83 -0.36 5.99
CA PHE A 150 -1.07 -1.13 6.96
C PHE A 150 -1.66 -0.85 8.35
N PRO A 151 -2.53 -1.71 8.89
CA PRO A 151 -3.31 -1.39 10.09
C PRO A 151 -2.48 -1.30 11.36
N GLU A 152 -1.29 -1.90 11.37
CA GLU A 152 -0.30 -1.74 12.45
C GLU A 152 0.12 -0.27 12.65
N GLY A 153 0.03 0.52 11.59
CA GLY A 153 0.40 1.92 11.60
C GLY A 153 1.92 2.16 11.62
N THR A 154 2.74 1.16 11.80
CA THR A 154 4.20 1.22 11.75
C THR A 154 4.74 -0.12 11.30
N ARG A 155 6.00 -0.17 10.83
CA ARG A 155 6.65 -1.44 10.49
C ARG A 155 6.92 -2.25 11.75
N TYR A 156 6.49 -3.50 11.75
CA TYR A 156 6.79 -4.44 12.83
C TYR A 156 8.27 -4.84 12.77
N LYS A 157 8.98 -4.71 13.89
CA LYS A 157 10.43 -4.94 13.99
C LYS A 157 10.80 -6.24 14.73
N GLY A 158 9.79 -6.99 15.20
CA GLY A 158 9.99 -8.26 15.90
C GLY A 158 10.43 -9.40 14.99
N ALA A 159 10.41 -10.62 15.53
CA ALA A 159 10.80 -11.83 14.82
C ALA A 159 10.03 -12.06 13.51
N GLU A 160 10.58 -12.85 12.60
CA GLU A 160 9.88 -13.24 11.37
C GLU A 160 8.61 -14.02 11.74
N GLY A 161 7.55 -13.90 10.92
CA GLY A 161 6.23 -14.43 11.24
C GLY A 161 5.44 -13.61 12.28
N GLY A 162 6.06 -12.61 12.93
CA GLY A 162 5.37 -11.75 13.89
C GLY A 162 4.59 -10.62 13.22
N LEU A 163 3.60 -10.09 13.96
CA LEU A 163 2.66 -9.07 13.53
C LEU A 163 2.36 -8.10 14.68
N GLY A 164 2.27 -6.81 14.38
CA GLY A 164 1.81 -5.80 15.31
C GLY A 164 0.29 -5.80 15.48
N GLU A 165 -0.19 -5.14 16.52
CA GLU A 165 -1.64 -4.99 16.78
C GLU A 165 -2.32 -4.16 15.68
N PHE A 166 -3.47 -4.61 15.21
CA PHE A 166 -4.26 -3.91 14.20
C PHE A 166 -5.15 -2.83 14.79
N LYS A 167 -4.97 -1.60 14.30
CA LYS A 167 -5.78 -0.45 14.70
C LYS A 167 -7.14 -0.48 14.02
N GLY A 168 -8.21 -0.57 14.79
CA GLY A 168 -9.58 -0.65 14.27
C GLY A 168 -10.01 0.51 13.37
N GLY A 169 -9.37 1.68 13.49
CA GLY A 169 -9.61 2.83 12.60
C GLY A 169 -9.39 2.54 11.11
N ALA A 170 -8.40 1.67 10.79
CA ALA A 170 -8.08 1.26 9.44
C ALA A 170 -9.27 0.61 8.72
N PHE A 171 -10.02 -0.20 9.43
CA PHE A 171 -11.15 -0.98 8.90
C PHE A 171 -12.38 -0.12 8.56
N ARG A 172 -12.45 1.08 9.14
CA ARG A 172 -13.54 2.04 8.87
C ARG A 172 -13.57 2.51 7.42
N ILE A 173 -12.45 2.45 6.71
CA ILE A 173 -12.41 2.79 5.28
C ILE A 173 -13.32 1.83 4.50
N ALA A 174 -13.11 0.53 4.64
CA ALA A 174 -13.90 -0.49 3.96
C ALA A 174 -15.37 -0.46 4.41
N THR A 175 -15.62 -0.49 5.72
CA THR A 175 -16.98 -0.60 6.27
C THR A 175 -17.84 0.63 6.00
N ARG A 176 -17.27 1.84 5.95
CA ARG A 176 -18.00 3.06 5.59
C ARG A 176 -18.22 3.22 4.10
N ALA A 177 -17.34 2.65 3.28
CA ALA A 177 -17.50 2.65 1.83
C ALA A 177 -18.42 1.51 1.34
N GLY A 178 -18.74 0.52 2.16
CA GLY A 178 -19.41 -0.71 1.75
C GLY A 178 -18.55 -1.57 0.81
N ALA A 179 -17.23 -1.42 0.88
CA ALA A 179 -16.31 -2.06 -0.04
C ALA A 179 -15.73 -3.36 0.57
N PRO A 180 -15.43 -4.37 -0.24
CA PRO A 180 -14.76 -5.57 0.24
C PRO A 180 -13.38 -5.25 0.84
N LEU A 181 -13.06 -5.93 1.93
CA LEU A 181 -11.75 -5.90 2.56
C LEU A 181 -10.97 -7.14 2.11
N VAL A 182 -9.79 -6.93 1.51
CA VAL A 182 -8.94 -8.00 1.00
C VAL A 182 -7.69 -8.11 1.86
N PRO A 183 -7.57 -9.15 2.71
CA PRO A 183 -6.36 -9.37 3.47
C PRO A 183 -5.23 -9.82 2.54
N VAL A 184 -4.04 -9.28 2.74
CA VAL A 184 -2.82 -9.62 1.97
C VAL A 184 -1.70 -9.92 2.96
N VAL A 185 -0.96 -10.98 2.72
CA VAL A 185 0.17 -11.40 3.56
C VAL A 185 1.45 -11.28 2.76
N ILE A 186 2.45 -10.59 3.32
CA ILE A 186 3.77 -10.41 2.72
C ILE A 186 4.81 -11.11 3.59
N HIS A 187 5.53 -12.07 3.00
CA HIS A 187 6.62 -12.81 3.66
C HIS A 187 7.97 -12.43 3.08
N GLY A 188 8.98 -12.36 3.93
CA GLY A 188 10.38 -12.23 3.51
C GLY A 188 10.82 -10.84 3.06
N SER A 189 9.96 -9.81 3.11
CA SER A 189 10.32 -8.47 2.62
C SER A 189 11.47 -7.80 3.39
N ARG A 190 11.67 -8.12 4.68
CA ARG A 190 12.78 -7.59 5.50
C ARG A 190 14.15 -8.03 5.00
N ALA A 191 14.24 -9.25 4.42
CA ALA A 191 15.48 -9.79 3.89
C ALA A 191 16.07 -8.98 2.74
N ILE A 192 15.28 -8.08 2.14
CA ILE A 192 15.74 -7.19 1.06
C ILE A 192 16.73 -6.15 1.61
N MET A 193 16.46 -5.53 2.76
CA MET A 193 17.26 -4.41 3.26
C MET A 193 17.38 -4.35 4.79
N GLU A 194 16.29 -4.48 5.53
CA GLU A 194 16.28 -4.23 6.98
C GLU A 194 17.15 -5.23 7.75
N ASP A 195 17.11 -6.49 7.40
CA ASP A 195 17.90 -7.55 8.06
C ASP A 195 19.36 -7.54 7.63
N ASN A 196 19.73 -6.67 6.69
CA ASN A 196 21.08 -6.51 6.18
C ASN A 196 21.71 -5.16 6.57
N GLY A 197 21.28 -4.57 7.68
CA GLY A 197 21.83 -3.29 8.15
C GLY A 197 21.61 -2.13 7.16
N GLY A 198 20.53 -2.18 6.37
CA GLY A 198 20.22 -1.15 5.36
C GLY A 198 20.85 -1.38 3.98
N TRP A 199 21.60 -2.46 3.80
CA TRP A 199 22.16 -2.84 2.50
C TRP A 199 21.22 -3.78 1.75
N MET A 200 20.98 -3.51 0.47
CA MET A 200 20.11 -4.33 -0.36
C MET A 200 20.78 -5.62 -0.78
N LYS A 201 20.09 -6.73 -0.54
CA LYS A 201 20.46 -8.07 -1.00
C LYS A 201 19.31 -8.70 -1.80
N PRO A 202 19.63 -9.58 -2.76
CA PRO A 202 18.61 -10.39 -3.41
C PRO A 202 17.79 -11.15 -2.38
N ALA A 203 16.48 -11.16 -2.57
CA ALA A 203 15.55 -11.85 -1.69
C ALA A 203 14.37 -12.41 -2.48
N HIS A 204 13.80 -13.48 -1.99
CA HIS A 204 12.52 -13.98 -2.46
C HIS A 204 11.41 -13.52 -1.52
N VAL A 205 10.36 -12.95 -2.09
CA VAL A 205 9.16 -12.48 -1.36
C VAL A 205 7.97 -13.30 -1.82
N ARG A 206 7.17 -13.77 -0.86
CA ARG A 206 5.88 -14.41 -1.14
C ARG A 206 4.76 -13.46 -0.73
N ILE A 207 3.78 -13.29 -1.61
CA ILE A 207 2.56 -12.53 -1.36
C ILE A 207 1.38 -13.46 -1.50
N GLU A 208 0.54 -13.51 -0.47
CA GLU A 208 -0.70 -14.28 -0.47
C GLU A 208 -1.89 -13.31 -0.37
N ILE A 209 -2.75 -13.33 -1.38
CA ILE A 209 -3.98 -12.55 -1.40
C ILE A 209 -5.09 -13.47 -0.93
N LEU A 210 -5.66 -13.18 0.24
CA LEU A 210 -6.67 -14.01 0.85
C LEU A 210 -8.07 -13.67 0.33
N PRO A 211 -9.06 -14.57 0.51
CA PRO A 211 -10.44 -14.32 0.12
C PRO A 211 -10.97 -13.00 0.69
N PRO A 212 -11.73 -12.22 -0.09
CA PRO A 212 -12.27 -10.96 0.35
C PRO A 212 -13.31 -11.16 1.47
N ILE A 213 -13.36 -10.22 2.39
CA ILE A 213 -14.37 -10.14 3.43
C ILE A 213 -15.34 -9.03 3.01
N GLU A 214 -16.56 -9.40 2.67
CA GLU A 214 -17.61 -8.41 2.37
C GLU A 214 -17.93 -7.61 3.63
N THR A 215 -18.01 -6.29 3.49
CA THR A 215 -18.29 -5.40 4.63
C THR A 215 -19.71 -4.84 4.60
N GLU A 216 -20.38 -4.91 3.45
CA GLU A 216 -21.77 -4.53 3.31
C GLU A 216 -22.68 -5.55 4.02
N GLY A 217 -23.67 -5.06 4.75
CA GLY A 217 -24.62 -5.90 5.47
C GLY A 217 -24.09 -6.51 6.77
N LEU A 218 -22.86 -6.25 7.17
CA LEU A 218 -22.35 -6.71 8.47
C LEU A 218 -23.09 -6.01 9.63
N ASP A 219 -23.51 -6.81 10.60
CA ASP A 219 -24.09 -6.31 11.83
C ASP A 219 -23.01 -5.63 12.73
N ARG A 220 -23.48 -4.98 13.80
CA ARG A 220 -22.59 -4.26 14.73
C ARG A 220 -21.55 -5.16 15.39
N GLN A 221 -21.89 -6.42 15.67
CA GLN A 221 -20.99 -7.36 16.31
C GLN A 221 -19.88 -7.80 15.32
N ALA A 222 -20.23 -8.13 14.08
CA ALA A 222 -19.31 -8.49 13.02
C ALA A 222 -18.36 -7.34 12.68
N LEU A 223 -18.88 -6.09 12.60
CA LEU A 223 -18.06 -4.88 12.40
C LEU A 223 -17.04 -4.68 13.53
N LYS A 224 -17.42 -4.92 14.78
CA LYS A 224 -16.52 -4.81 15.94
C LYS A 224 -15.44 -5.91 15.91
N ALA A 225 -15.80 -7.11 15.47
CA ALA A 225 -14.89 -8.26 15.41
C ALA A 225 -13.95 -8.24 14.19
N LEU A 226 -14.27 -7.47 13.15
CA LEU A 226 -13.56 -7.47 11.87
C LEU A 226 -12.04 -7.23 12.00
N PRO A 227 -11.54 -6.27 12.80
CA PRO A 227 -10.09 -6.10 12.98
C PRO A 227 -9.40 -7.33 13.54
N GLY A 228 -9.92 -7.89 14.62
CA GLY A 228 -9.35 -9.08 15.25
C GLY A 228 -9.43 -10.33 14.38
N ARG A 229 -10.54 -10.51 13.64
CA ARG A 229 -10.68 -11.60 12.66
C ARG A 229 -9.63 -11.49 11.55
N THR A 230 -9.44 -10.29 10.99
CA THR A 230 -8.46 -10.07 9.92
C THR A 230 -7.03 -10.23 10.43
N GLU A 231 -6.75 -9.73 11.65
CA GLU A 231 -5.44 -9.92 12.29
C GLU A 231 -5.13 -11.41 12.49
N ALA A 232 -6.09 -12.18 12.99
CA ALA A 232 -5.94 -13.62 13.20
C ALA A 232 -5.65 -14.37 11.89
N LEU A 233 -6.38 -14.06 10.80
CA LEU A 233 -6.14 -14.64 9.49
C LEU A 233 -4.73 -14.37 8.95
N ILE A 234 -4.27 -13.11 9.04
CA ILE A 234 -2.94 -12.74 8.58
C ILE A 234 -1.87 -13.38 9.46
N ARG A 235 -2.07 -13.42 10.78
CA ARG A 235 -1.16 -14.07 11.74
C ARG A 235 -1.02 -15.57 11.49
N GLU A 236 -2.11 -16.26 11.23
CA GLU A 236 -2.12 -17.69 10.88
C GLU A 236 -1.28 -17.93 9.62
N LYS A 237 -1.51 -17.17 8.56
CA LYS A 237 -0.75 -17.31 7.33
C LYS A 237 0.72 -16.94 7.47
N LEU A 238 1.04 -15.95 8.28
CA LEU A 238 2.45 -15.62 8.58
C LEU A 238 3.17 -16.75 9.33
N ALA A 239 2.46 -17.54 10.12
CA ALA A 239 3.03 -18.67 10.84
C ALA A 239 3.25 -19.92 9.97
N GLU A 240 2.57 -20.04 8.84
CA GLU A 240 2.73 -21.15 7.87
C GLU A 240 3.98 -20.99 6.97
N GLY A 241 4.66 -19.86 6.98
CA GLY A 241 5.73 -19.52 6.06
C GLY A 241 6.96 -19.00 6.67
#